data_0ba5380f01fbcbd2a525d9c04b3fb4b8
#
_entry.id   0ba5380f01fbcbd2a525d9c04b3fb4b8
#
_cell.length_a   1.000
_cell.length_b   1.000
_cell.length_c   1.000
_cell.angle_alpha   90.00
_cell.angle_beta   90.00
_cell.angle_gamma   90.00
#
_symmetry.space_group_name_H-M   'P 1'
#
loop_
_entity.id
_entity.type
_entity.pdbx_description
1 polymer ?
#
loop_
_entity_poly.entity_id
_entity_poly.type
_entity_poly.pdbx_seq_one_letter_code
_entity_poly.pdbx_strand_id
1 'polypeptide(L)'
;MSEIKLNTIEEALEDFRRGEFLIVVDDEDRENEGDFIIAAEKVTPEKVNFMMRYGRGVLCAPITEERARELELEMQVPNNTSVHETPFTVTVDRLGNGCTTGVSMYDRAQTILALADPTITPGDLARPGHVCPLRARSKGVLRRAGHTEAAVDLARLAGLQPVAALIEIINEDGTMARLPQLWEVAQRFGLKIITIKDLIAYRLRTE
;
A
#
# COMPACT_ATOMS: atom_id res chain seq x y z
N MET A 1 16.81 -22.03 14.42
CA MET A 1 16.03 -21.02 13.66
C MET A 1 17.00 -20.43 12.64
N SER A 2 16.66 -20.46 11.34
CA SER A 2 17.47 -19.78 10.31
C SER A 2 17.49 -18.28 10.63
N GLU A 3 18.65 -17.68 10.50
CA GLU A 3 18.83 -16.24 10.70
C GLU A 3 17.91 -15.48 9.71
N ILE A 4 17.09 -14.56 10.23
CA ILE A 4 16.21 -13.71 9.41
C ILE A 4 17.11 -12.71 8.66
N LYS A 5 17.14 -12.82 7.33
CA LYS A 5 17.91 -11.93 6.47
C LYS A 5 16.97 -11.08 5.65
N LEU A 6 16.92 -9.78 5.96
CA LEU A 6 16.17 -8.80 5.20
C LEU A 6 16.84 -8.50 3.85
N ASN A 7 16.04 -8.09 2.88
CA ASN A 7 16.52 -7.71 1.55
C ASN A 7 16.97 -6.25 1.53
N THR A 8 17.80 -5.89 0.56
CA THR A 8 18.18 -4.50 0.33
C THR A 8 17.04 -3.72 -0.36
N ILE A 9 17.06 -2.40 -0.22
CA ILE A 9 16.06 -1.56 -0.90
C ILE A 9 16.25 -1.63 -2.42
N GLU A 10 17.47 -1.72 -2.90
CA GLU A 10 17.78 -1.88 -4.32
C GLU A 10 17.12 -3.14 -4.92
N GLU A 11 17.29 -4.30 -4.25
CA GLU A 11 16.62 -5.57 -4.66
C GLU A 11 15.10 -5.45 -4.64
N ALA A 12 14.55 -4.80 -3.60
CA ALA A 12 13.12 -4.59 -3.47
C ALA A 12 12.57 -3.69 -4.59
N LEU A 13 13.27 -2.61 -4.94
CA LEU A 13 12.86 -1.70 -6.01
C LEU A 13 12.84 -2.38 -7.38
N GLU A 14 13.75 -3.33 -7.64
CA GLU A 14 13.73 -4.12 -8.88
C GLU A 14 12.47 -4.98 -8.97
N ASP A 15 12.11 -5.68 -7.90
CA ASP A 15 10.90 -6.50 -7.83
C ASP A 15 9.65 -5.63 -7.93
N PHE A 16 9.61 -4.52 -7.21
CA PHE A 16 8.48 -3.58 -7.22
C PHE A 16 8.21 -3.00 -8.63
N ARG A 17 9.27 -2.66 -9.36
CA ARG A 17 9.19 -2.18 -10.75
C ARG A 17 8.60 -3.24 -11.69
N ARG A 18 8.88 -4.53 -11.45
CA ARG A 18 8.29 -5.64 -12.20
C ARG A 18 6.84 -5.94 -11.79
N GLY A 19 6.35 -5.32 -10.72
CA GLY A 19 5.01 -5.53 -10.20
C GLY A 19 4.91 -6.71 -9.24
N GLU A 20 6.02 -7.10 -8.62
CA GLU A 20 6.00 -8.08 -7.54
C GLU A 20 5.60 -7.42 -6.22
N PHE A 21 5.02 -8.22 -5.32
CA PHE A 21 4.74 -7.78 -3.97
C PHE A 21 6.02 -7.64 -3.16
N LEU A 22 6.02 -6.67 -2.26
CA LEU A 22 6.96 -6.60 -1.15
C LEU A 22 6.22 -6.82 0.16
N ILE A 23 6.91 -7.38 1.15
CA ILE A 23 6.51 -7.28 2.55
C ILE A 23 7.32 -6.15 3.16
N VAL A 24 6.63 -5.15 3.67
CA VAL A 24 7.24 -3.98 4.32
C VAL A 24 6.88 -4.00 5.80
N VAL A 25 7.89 -3.93 6.66
CA VAL A 25 7.74 -4.01 8.12
C VAL A 25 8.09 -2.66 8.74
N ASP A 26 7.27 -2.18 9.66
CA ASP A 26 7.58 -0.99 10.42
C ASP A 26 8.31 -1.30 11.75
N ASP A 27 8.57 -0.27 12.55
CA ASP A 27 9.28 -0.38 13.80
C ASP A 27 8.46 -1.12 14.86
N GLU A 28 9.13 -1.92 15.71
CA GLU A 28 8.51 -2.64 16.83
C GLU A 28 7.84 -1.69 17.84
N ASP A 29 8.37 -0.46 17.97
CA ASP A 29 7.84 0.56 18.87
C ASP A 29 6.70 1.39 18.22
N ARG A 30 6.32 1.11 16.95
CA ARG A 30 5.23 1.78 16.24
C ARG A 30 3.99 0.86 16.17
N GLU A 31 3.68 0.28 15.02
CA GLU A 31 2.57 -0.70 14.86
C GLU A 31 3.08 -2.13 15.03
N ASN A 32 4.37 -2.35 14.74
CA ASN A 32 4.99 -3.67 14.71
C ASN A 32 4.24 -4.62 13.78
N GLU A 33 3.91 -4.15 12.58
CA GLU A 33 3.13 -4.86 11.58
C GLU A 33 3.90 -5.01 10.27
N GLY A 34 3.37 -5.82 9.38
CA GLY A 34 3.88 -5.98 8.03
C GLY A 34 2.74 -6.01 7.02
N ASP A 35 2.93 -5.28 5.92
CA ASP A 35 1.97 -5.17 4.83
C ASP A 35 2.50 -5.80 3.55
N PHE A 36 1.60 -6.44 2.77
CA PHE A 36 1.85 -6.60 1.35
C PHE A 36 1.67 -5.26 0.65
N ILE A 37 2.68 -4.84 -0.11
CA ILE A 37 2.64 -3.59 -0.88
C ILE A 37 2.99 -3.89 -2.34
N ILE A 38 2.25 -3.28 -3.27
CA ILE A 38 2.47 -3.36 -4.71
C ILE A 38 2.19 -2.01 -5.37
N ALA A 39 2.90 -1.69 -6.46
CA ALA A 39 2.60 -0.51 -7.26
C ALA A 39 1.18 -0.59 -7.86
N ALA A 40 0.39 0.46 -7.74
CA ALA A 40 -1.00 0.47 -8.19
C ALA A 40 -1.14 0.20 -9.69
N GLU A 41 -0.26 0.72 -10.53
CA GLU A 41 -0.28 0.49 -11.98
C GLU A 41 0.07 -0.95 -12.40
N LYS A 42 0.53 -1.79 -11.47
CA LYS A 42 0.85 -3.21 -11.67
C LYS A 42 -0.20 -4.16 -11.09
N VAL A 43 -1.28 -3.63 -10.55
CA VAL A 43 -2.35 -4.42 -9.93
C VAL A 43 -3.19 -5.13 -10.99
N THR A 44 -3.57 -6.36 -10.70
CA THR A 44 -4.52 -7.17 -11.47
C THR A 44 -5.58 -7.75 -10.53
N PRO A 45 -6.73 -8.25 -11.04
CA PRO A 45 -7.72 -8.92 -10.19
C PRO A 45 -7.14 -10.08 -9.39
N GLU A 46 -6.22 -10.86 -9.96
CA GLU A 46 -5.55 -11.99 -9.30
C GLU A 46 -4.67 -11.51 -8.14
N LYS A 47 -3.99 -10.37 -8.33
CA LYS A 47 -3.14 -9.76 -7.29
C LYS A 47 -3.99 -9.19 -6.15
N VAL A 48 -5.13 -8.55 -6.44
CA VAL A 48 -6.08 -8.13 -5.40
C VAL A 48 -6.61 -9.36 -4.65
N ASN A 49 -6.95 -10.42 -5.36
CA ASN A 49 -7.39 -11.67 -4.72
C ASN A 49 -6.30 -12.29 -3.84
N PHE A 50 -5.03 -12.22 -4.25
CA PHE A 50 -3.90 -12.63 -3.43
C PHE A 50 -3.83 -11.80 -2.14
N MET A 51 -3.89 -10.46 -2.24
CA MET A 51 -3.88 -9.56 -1.08
C MET A 51 -5.01 -9.89 -0.10
N MET A 52 -6.23 -10.01 -0.58
CA MET A 52 -7.40 -10.31 0.24
C MET A 52 -7.31 -11.68 0.91
N ARG A 53 -6.78 -12.67 0.21
CA ARG A 53 -6.67 -14.04 0.71
C ARG A 53 -5.57 -14.21 1.76
N TYR A 54 -4.43 -13.59 1.54
CA TYR A 54 -3.23 -13.83 2.33
C TYR A 54 -2.84 -12.66 3.24
N GLY A 55 -3.28 -11.44 2.94
CA GLY A 55 -3.15 -10.29 3.83
C GLY A 55 -4.24 -10.31 4.89
N ARG A 56 -5.50 -10.26 4.47
CA ARG A 56 -6.70 -10.35 5.32
C ARG A 56 -7.02 -9.08 6.12
N GLY A 57 -6.18 -8.04 6.00
CA GLY A 57 -6.39 -6.72 6.59
C GLY A 57 -7.37 -5.85 5.79
N VAL A 58 -7.16 -4.56 5.82
CA VAL A 58 -7.96 -3.57 5.08
C VAL A 58 -7.25 -3.20 3.77
N LEU A 59 -7.89 -3.45 2.64
CA LEU A 59 -7.33 -3.07 1.33
C LEU A 59 -7.34 -1.56 1.17
N CYS A 60 -6.15 -0.97 1.16
CA CYS A 60 -5.93 0.46 1.05
C CYS A 60 -5.12 0.82 -0.20
N ALA A 61 -5.28 2.07 -0.64
CA ALA A 61 -4.53 2.62 -1.76
C ALA A 61 -3.84 3.93 -1.34
N PRO A 62 -2.56 3.87 -0.90
CA PRO A 62 -1.74 5.05 -0.66
C PRO A 62 -1.59 5.90 -1.92
N ILE A 63 -1.86 7.20 -1.79
CA ILE A 63 -1.76 8.22 -2.85
C ILE A 63 -1.04 9.47 -2.31
N THR A 64 -0.52 10.30 -3.20
CA THR A 64 0.06 11.59 -2.80
C THR A 64 -1.01 12.61 -2.39
N GLU A 65 -0.59 13.67 -1.67
CA GLU A 65 -1.48 14.80 -1.35
C GLU A 65 -1.99 15.50 -2.62
N GLU A 66 -1.15 15.59 -3.67
CA GLU A 66 -1.52 16.15 -4.96
C GLU A 66 -2.60 15.33 -5.62
N ARG A 67 -2.42 14.01 -5.68
CA ARG A 67 -3.39 13.10 -6.30
C ARG A 67 -4.71 13.09 -5.54
N ALA A 68 -4.67 13.12 -4.21
CA ALA A 68 -5.88 13.26 -3.40
C ALA A 68 -6.65 14.54 -3.72
N ARG A 69 -5.94 15.65 -3.93
CA ARG A 69 -6.54 16.94 -4.29
C ARG A 69 -7.12 16.93 -5.70
N GLU A 70 -6.39 16.39 -6.69
CA GLU A 70 -6.88 16.24 -8.07
C GLU A 70 -8.16 15.42 -8.15
N LEU A 71 -8.27 14.37 -7.36
CA LEU A 71 -9.43 13.50 -7.31
C LEU A 71 -10.51 13.96 -6.31
N GLU A 72 -10.33 15.12 -5.65
CA GLU A 72 -11.26 15.67 -4.64
C GLU A 72 -11.58 14.65 -3.52
N LEU A 73 -10.54 13.93 -3.05
CA LEU A 73 -10.66 12.94 -1.99
C LEU A 73 -10.46 13.61 -0.63
N GLU A 74 -11.57 14.03 -0.04
CA GLU A 74 -11.59 14.60 1.31
C GLU A 74 -11.21 13.56 2.38
N MET A 75 -10.67 14.03 3.50
CA MET A 75 -10.41 13.18 4.66
C MET A 75 -11.73 12.60 5.18
N GLN A 76 -11.69 11.34 5.58
CA GLN A 76 -12.87 10.61 6.07
C GLN A 76 -13.53 11.32 7.26
N VAL A 77 -12.72 11.95 8.12
CA VAL A 77 -13.18 12.75 9.26
C VAL A 77 -12.40 14.06 9.33
N PRO A 78 -13.04 15.16 9.77
CA PRO A 78 -12.36 16.44 9.91
C PRO A 78 -11.34 16.45 11.07
N ASN A 79 -11.56 15.62 12.09
CA ASN A 79 -10.65 15.48 13.23
C ASN A 79 -10.28 14.00 13.42
N ASN A 80 -9.06 13.64 13.04
CA ASN A 80 -8.56 12.28 13.18
C ASN A 80 -8.10 12.04 14.62
N THR A 81 -8.72 11.07 15.28
CA THR A 81 -8.42 10.66 16.67
C THR A 81 -7.78 9.27 16.77
N SER A 82 -7.41 8.66 15.63
CA SER A 82 -6.73 7.36 15.65
C SER A 82 -5.31 7.48 16.22
N VAL A 83 -4.84 6.42 16.87
CA VAL A 83 -3.56 6.41 17.60
C VAL A 83 -2.38 6.84 16.73
N HIS A 84 -2.34 6.36 15.48
CA HIS A 84 -1.27 6.66 14.52
C HIS A 84 -1.68 7.68 13.45
N GLU A 85 -2.84 8.32 13.61
CA GLU A 85 -3.39 9.32 12.68
C GLU A 85 -3.44 8.80 11.23
N THR A 86 -3.78 7.53 11.03
CA THR A 86 -3.88 6.92 9.70
C THR A 86 -4.77 7.76 8.79
N PRO A 87 -4.23 8.24 7.65
CA PRO A 87 -4.85 9.33 6.90
C PRO A 87 -5.90 8.84 5.89
N PHE A 88 -6.95 8.17 6.38
CA PHE A 88 -8.06 7.72 5.56
C PHE A 88 -8.77 8.89 4.89
N THR A 89 -8.97 8.76 3.59
CA THR A 89 -9.91 9.61 2.83
C THR A 89 -11.28 8.95 2.78
N VAL A 90 -12.25 9.60 2.14
CA VAL A 90 -13.50 8.94 1.74
C VAL A 90 -13.17 7.73 0.87
N THR A 91 -13.91 6.63 1.03
CA THR A 91 -13.75 5.42 0.23
C THR A 91 -14.31 5.64 -1.18
N VAL A 92 -13.75 4.91 -2.16
CA VAL A 92 -14.14 5.09 -3.57
C VAL A 92 -14.32 3.76 -4.29
N ASP A 93 -15.07 3.82 -5.39
CA ASP A 93 -15.17 2.77 -6.43
C ASP A 93 -15.05 3.38 -7.80
N ARG A 94 -14.43 2.68 -8.75
CA ARG A 94 -14.38 3.07 -10.16
C ARG A 94 -15.79 2.98 -10.78
N LEU A 95 -16.23 4.03 -11.46
CA LEU A 95 -17.43 4.03 -12.29
C LEU A 95 -17.10 3.59 -13.71
N GLY A 96 -17.99 2.82 -14.31
CA GLY A 96 -17.80 2.33 -15.69
C GLY A 96 -16.71 1.26 -15.81
N ASN A 97 -16.11 1.14 -16.97
CA ASN A 97 -15.03 0.21 -17.30
C ASN A 97 -15.33 -1.27 -16.91
N GLY A 98 -16.60 -1.70 -17.02
CA GLY A 98 -17.05 -3.05 -16.65
C GLY A 98 -17.19 -3.29 -15.15
N CYS A 99 -16.98 -2.26 -14.30
CA CYS A 99 -17.23 -2.36 -12.87
C CYS A 99 -18.73 -2.47 -12.56
N THR A 100 -19.05 -3.21 -11.49
CA THR A 100 -20.42 -3.46 -11.03
C THR A 100 -20.67 -2.81 -9.66
N THR A 101 -20.67 -3.58 -8.58
CA THR A 101 -20.94 -3.09 -7.22
C THR A 101 -19.72 -2.54 -6.47
N GLY A 102 -18.52 -2.64 -7.06
CA GLY A 102 -17.26 -2.20 -6.46
C GLY A 102 -16.54 -3.26 -5.61
N VAL A 103 -17.19 -4.38 -5.29
CA VAL A 103 -16.70 -5.35 -4.29
C VAL A 103 -15.79 -6.42 -4.89
N SER A 104 -16.04 -6.84 -6.15
CA SER A 104 -15.28 -7.92 -6.77
C SER A 104 -13.77 -7.58 -6.84
N MET A 105 -12.94 -8.61 -6.99
CA MET A 105 -11.50 -8.39 -7.16
C MET A 105 -11.20 -7.62 -8.44
N TYR A 106 -12.02 -7.80 -9.48
CA TYR A 106 -11.96 -7.01 -10.70
C TYR A 106 -12.29 -5.53 -10.41
N ASP A 107 -13.40 -5.25 -9.77
CA ASP A 107 -13.84 -3.86 -9.48
C ASP A 107 -12.81 -3.13 -8.62
N ARG A 108 -12.29 -3.79 -7.56
CA ARG A 108 -11.26 -3.19 -6.70
C ARG A 108 -9.94 -2.97 -7.44
N ALA A 109 -9.53 -3.90 -8.31
CA ALA A 109 -8.36 -3.72 -9.15
C ALA A 109 -8.54 -2.52 -10.10
N GLN A 110 -9.71 -2.39 -10.74
CA GLN A 110 -10.01 -1.24 -11.59
C GLN A 110 -10.01 0.08 -10.82
N THR A 111 -10.49 0.07 -9.58
CA THR A 111 -10.46 1.25 -8.70
C THR A 111 -9.02 1.65 -8.35
N ILE A 112 -8.17 0.69 -7.98
CA ILE A 112 -6.75 0.95 -7.66
C ILE A 112 -6.00 1.46 -8.90
N LEU A 113 -6.21 0.85 -10.07
CA LEU A 113 -5.63 1.30 -11.34
C LEU A 113 -6.07 2.74 -11.67
N ALA A 114 -7.35 3.06 -11.46
CA ALA A 114 -7.89 4.39 -11.69
C ALA A 114 -7.23 5.46 -10.80
N LEU A 115 -6.92 5.14 -9.55
CA LEU A 115 -6.22 6.06 -8.66
C LEU A 115 -4.80 6.41 -9.17
N ALA A 116 -4.15 5.50 -9.89
CA ALA A 116 -2.82 5.69 -10.49
C ALA A 116 -2.88 6.33 -11.89
N ASP A 117 -4.02 6.31 -12.56
CA ASP A 117 -4.15 6.83 -13.92
C ASP A 117 -4.36 8.35 -13.90
N PRO A 118 -3.43 9.15 -14.45
CA PRO A 118 -3.54 10.62 -14.44
C PRO A 118 -4.71 11.16 -15.27
N THR A 119 -5.33 10.36 -16.14
CA THR A 119 -6.48 10.77 -16.95
C THR A 119 -7.80 10.69 -16.20
N ILE A 120 -7.84 10.01 -15.07
CA ILE A 120 -9.03 9.84 -14.23
C ILE A 120 -9.34 11.12 -13.46
N THR A 121 -10.60 11.51 -13.49
CA THR A 121 -11.16 12.71 -12.86
C THR A 121 -12.06 12.35 -11.66
N PRO A 122 -12.44 13.31 -10.80
CA PRO A 122 -13.39 13.07 -9.71
C PRO A 122 -14.70 12.42 -10.14
N GLY A 123 -15.20 12.75 -11.34
CA GLY A 123 -16.45 12.21 -11.90
C GLY A 123 -16.39 10.72 -12.28
N ASP A 124 -15.19 10.16 -12.36
CA ASP A 124 -14.97 8.74 -12.67
C ASP A 124 -15.04 7.83 -11.43
N LEU A 125 -15.21 8.41 -10.24
CA LEU A 125 -15.21 7.71 -8.95
C LEU A 125 -16.53 7.91 -8.20
N ALA A 126 -17.13 6.81 -7.77
CA ALA A 126 -18.22 6.83 -6.79
C ALA A 126 -17.67 7.05 -5.38
N ARG A 127 -18.42 7.73 -4.54
CA ARG A 127 -18.17 7.98 -3.10
C ARG A 127 -19.47 7.80 -2.31
N PRO A 128 -19.49 6.97 -1.25
CA PRO A 128 -18.43 6.06 -0.79
C PRO A 128 -18.23 4.86 -1.72
N GLY A 129 -17.19 4.07 -1.46
CA GLY A 129 -16.88 2.84 -2.18
C GLY A 129 -16.21 1.78 -1.31
N HIS A 130 -15.47 0.85 -1.92
CA HIS A 130 -14.92 -0.33 -1.26
C HIS A 130 -13.38 -0.37 -1.24
N VAL A 131 -12.71 0.62 -1.82
CA VAL A 131 -11.26 0.83 -1.69
C VAL A 131 -11.03 2.04 -0.82
N CYS A 132 -10.06 1.95 0.10
CA CYS A 132 -9.72 2.98 1.07
C CYS A 132 -8.46 3.74 0.62
N PRO A 133 -8.55 4.92 -0.03
CA PRO A 133 -7.37 5.71 -0.30
C PRO A 133 -6.78 6.28 1.00
N LEU A 134 -5.44 6.30 1.07
CA LEU A 134 -4.68 6.88 2.18
C LEU A 134 -3.83 8.03 1.65
N ARG A 135 -3.95 9.21 2.25
CA ARG A 135 -3.22 10.41 1.83
C ARG A 135 -1.84 10.46 2.49
N ALA A 136 -0.79 9.99 1.79
CA ALA A 136 0.58 10.05 2.26
C ALA A 136 1.04 11.48 2.53
N ARG A 137 1.81 11.69 3.60
CA ARG A 137 2.42 12.98 3.92
C ARG A 137 3.48 13.35 2.88
N SER A 138 3.55 14.62 2.50
CA SER A 138 4.65 15.16 1.70
C SER A 138 6.00 14.84 2.37
N LYS A 139 7.05 14.57 1.57
CA LYS A 139 8.36 14.04 1.99
C LYS A 139 8.35 12.55 2.43
N GLY A 140 7.21 11.85 2.33
CA GLY A 140 7.13 10.41 2.51
C GLY A 140 7.64 9.92 3.87
N VAL A 141 8.38 8.81 3.89
CA VAL A 141 8.91 8.19 5.13
C VAL A 141 9.85 9.09 5.92
N LEU A 142 10.44 10.11 5.31
CA LEU A 142 11.25 11.12 6.02
C LEU A 142 10.40 12.07 6.88
N ARG A 143 9.09 12.12 6.65
CA ARG A 143 8.14 12.90 7.45
C ARG A 143 7.33 12.05 8.41
N ARG A 144 6.88 10.87 7.97
CA ARG A 144 6.11 9.91 8.77
C ARG A 144 6.54 8.49 8.39
N ALA A 145 7.12 7.75 9.34
CA ALA A 145 7.66 6.41 9.14
C ALA A 145 6.54 5.34 9.13
N GLY A 146 5.53 5.50 8.27
CA GLY A 146 4.39 4.59 8.14
C GLY A 146 4.33 3.88 6.79
N HIS A 147 3.56 2.79 6.72
CA HIS A 147 3.36 1.99 5.50
C HIS A 147 2.76 2.82 4.35
N THR A 148 1.86 3.76 4.64
CA THR A 148 1.28 4.70 3.67
C THR A 148 2.36 5.47 2.91
N GLU A 149 3.28 6.09 3.64
CA GLU A 149 4.39 6.85 3.08
C GLU A 149 5.40 5.94 2.37
N ALA A 150 5.72 4.78 2.97
CA ALA A 150 6.63 3.80 2.38
C ALA A 150 6.13 3.32 1.01
N ALA A 151 4.84 3.05 0.88
CA ALA A 151 4.23 2.58 -0.36
C ALA A 151 4.35 3.61 -1.50
N VAL A 152 4.08 4.89 -1.23
CA VAL A 152 4.21 5.98 -2.21
C VAL A 152 5.68 6.22 -2.57
N ASP A 153 6.58 6.18 -1.58
CA ASP A 153 8.01 6.34 -1.82
C ASP A 153 8.59 5.22 -2.68
N LEU A 154 8.22 3.96 -2.40
CA LEU A 154 8.65 2.81 -3.22
C LEU A 154 8.19 2.95 -4.66
N ALA A 155 6.94 3.38 -4.90
CA ALA A 155 6.44 3.60 -6.25
C ALA A 155 7.24 4.70 -6.96
N ARG A 156 7.49 5.84 -6.29
CA ARG A 156 8.28 6.95 -6.82
C ARG A 156 9.72 6.53 -7.13
N LEU A 157 10.40 5.85 -6.19
CA LEU A 157 11.78 5.38 -6.36
C LEU A 157 11.92 4.32 -7.45
N ALA A 158 10.87 3.52 -7.67
CA ALA A 158 10.80 2.57 -8.77
C ALA A 158 10.56 3.23 -10.14
N GLY A 159 10.29 4.55 -10.19
CA GLY A 159 9.97 5.28 -11.43
C GLY A 159 8.55 5.02 -11.94
N LEU A 160 7.63 4.64 -11.06
CA LEU A 160 6.23 4.38 -11.33
C LEU A 160 5.35 5.52 -10.82
N GLN A 161 4.05 5.51 -11.17
CA GLN A 161 3.10 6.45 -10.59
C GLN A 161 3.14 6.33 -9.05
N PRO A 162 3.20 7.45 -8.29
CA PRO A 162 3.36 7.43 -6.84
C PRO A 162 2.05 7.06 -6.13
N VAL A 163 1.51 5.93 -6.50
CA VAL A 163 0.30 5.30 -5.98
C VAL A 163 0.58 3.82 -5.80
N ALA A 164 0.10 3.24 -4.71
CA ALA A 164 0.28 1.82 -4.44
C ALA A 164 -1.00 1.19 -3.91
N ALA A 165 -1.00 -0.13 -3.77
CA ALA A 165 -1.96 -0.85 -2.96
C ALA A 165 -1.23 -1.50 -1.79
N LEU A 166 -1.85 -1.52 -0.63
CA LEU A 166 -1.36 -2.21 0.56
C LEU A 166 -2.48 -2.91 1.32
N ILE A 167 -2.10 -3.92 2.09
CA ILE A 167 -2.97 -4.63 3.02
C ILE A 167 -2.12 -5.24 4.13
N GLU A 168 -2.57 -5.13 5.36
CA GLU A 168 -1.90 -5.71 6.53
C GLU A 168 -1.96 -7.24 6.49
N ILE A 169 -0.92 -7.89 7.01
CA ILE A 169 -0.82 -9.35 7.07
C ILE A 169 -1.24 -9.84 8.44
N ILE A 170 -2.32 -10.61 8.45
CA ILE A 170 -2.95 -11.17 9.64
C ILE A 170 -2.73 -12.68 9.63
N ASN A 171 -2.31 -13.26 10.77
CA ASN A 171 -2.16 -14.70 10.98
C ASN A 171 -3.50 -15.43 10.84
N GLU A 172 -3.46 -16.76 10.64
CA GLU A 172 -4.67 -17.56 10.51
C GLU A 172 -5.55 -17.55 11.77
N ASP A 173 -4.95 -17.35 12.94
CA ASP A 173 -5.65 -17.22 14.21
C ASP A 173 -6.26 -15.83 14.47
N GLY A 174 -6.06 -14.88 13.53
CA GLY A 174 -6.60 -13.52 13.60
C GLY A 174 -5.68 -12.52 14.31
N THR A 175 -4.53 -12.93 14.82
CA THR A 175 -3.52 -12.01 15.37
C THR A 175 -2.70 -11.35 14.27
N MET A 176 -2.08 -10.19 14.55
CA MET A 176 -1.20 -9.55 13.59
C MET A 176 0.09 -10.36 13.41
N ALA A 177 0.50 -10.60 12.16
CA ALA A 177 1.77 -11.22 11.86
C ALA A 177 2.93 -10.29 12.24
N ARG A 178 3.93 -10.83 12.94
CA ARG A 178 5.14 -10.12 13.34
C ARG A 178 6.32 -10.63 12.51
N LEU A 179 7.48 -10.02 12.64
CA LEU A 179 8.64 -10.31 11.78
C LEU A 179 8.93 -11.82 11.59
N PRO A 180 8.87 -12.69 12.62
CA PRO A 180 9.09 -14.13 12.41
C PRO A 180 8.07 -14.76 11.45
N GLN A 181 6.76 -14.48 11.62
CA GLN A 181 5.70 -15.00 10.74
C GLN A 181 5.76 -14.35 9.35
N LEU A 182 6.06 -13.05 9.28
CA LEU A 182 6.24 -12.33 8.01
C LEU A 182 7.39 -12.89 7.19
N TRP A 183 8.47 -13.31 7.85
CA TRP A 183 9.58 -14.01 7.21
C TRP A 183 9.13 -15.34 6.61
N GLU A 184 8.34 -16.13 7.32
CA GLU A 184 7.78 -17.39 6.81
C GLU A 184 6.88 -17.13 5.59
N VAL A 185 6.05 -16.10 5.65
CA VAL A 185 5.20 -15.67 4.51
C VAL A 185 6.06 -15.26 3.31
N ALA A 186 7.13 -14.48 3.54
CA ALA A 186 8.08 -14.09 2.49
C ALA A 186 8.71 -15.31 1.82
N GLN A 187 9.18 -16.28 2.61
CA GLN A 187 9.76 -17.53 2.09
C GLN A 187 8.73 -18.35 1.30
N ARG A 188 7.52 -18.48 1.83
CA ARG A 188 6.43 -19.23 1.20
C ARG A 188 6.09 -18.73 -0.20
N PHE A 189 6.10 -17.42 -0.39
CA PHE A 189 5.71 -16.79 -1.66
C PHE A 189 6.89 -16.27 -2.49
N GLY A 190 8.13 -16.45 -2.01
CA GLY A 190 9.32 -15.94 -2.71
C GLY A 190 9.38 -14.42 -2.79
N LEU A 191 8.85 -13.71 -1.78
CA LEU A 191 8.79 -12.26 -1.74
C LEU A 191 9.98 -11.64 -1.02
N LYS A 192 10.34 -10.44 -1.42
CA LYS A 192 11.30 -9.61 -0.68
C LYS A 192 10.65 -9.01 0.56
N ILE A 193 11.42 -8.95 1.65
CA ILE A 193 11.02 -8.32 2.91
C ILE A 193 12.02 -7.24 3.29
N ILE A 194 11.52 -6.04 3.54
CA ILE A 194 12.30 -4.85 3.89
C ILE A 194 11.68 -4.14 5.09
N THR A 195 12.44 -3.21 5.71
CA THR A 195 11.94 -2.35 6.77
C THR A 195 11.78 -0.91 6.31
N ILE A 196 10.85 -0.18 6.92
CA ILE A 196 10.73 1.28 6.73
C ILE A 196 12.01 2.00 7.19
N LYS A 197 12.67 1.49 8.23
CA LYS A 197 13.94 2.00 8.73
C LYS A 197 15.03 1.98 7.64
N ASP A 198 15.15 0.86 6.92
CA ASP A 198 16.13 0.74 5.83
C ASP A 198 15.75 1.65 4.64
N LEU A 199 14.46 1.81 4.36
CA LEU A 199 13.98 2.74 3.33
C LEU A 199 14.32 4.19 3.69
N ILE A 200 14.18 4.60 4.97
CA ILE A 200 14.60 5.91 5.45
C ILE A 200 16.11 6.09 5.24
N ALA A 201 16.92 5.12 5.68
CA ALA A 201 18.37 5.18 5.52
C ALA A 201 18.79 5.24 4.04
N TYR A 202 18.12 4.48 3.18
CA TYR A 202 18.32 4.52 1.73
C TYR A 202 18.07 5.92 1.17
N ARG A 203 16.92 6.53 1.47
CA ARG A 203 16.55 7.85 0.98
C ARG A 203 17.52 8.95 1.47
N LEU A 204 17.91 8.91 2.75
CA LEU A 204 18.89 9.87 3.30
C LEU A 204 20.27 9.77 2.62
N ARG A 205 20.61 8.62 2.07
CA ARG A 205 21.88 8.38 1.36
C ARG A 205 21.83 8.81 -0.10
N THR A 206 20.65 8.72 -0.74
CA THR A 206 20.51 8.85 -2.21
C THR A 206 19.85 10.16 -2.66
N GLU A 207 19.17 10.88 -1.78
CA GLU A 207 18.54 12.19 -2.01
C GLU A 207 19.27 13.32 -1.27
#